data_f191b7682a724e2011f1cfb512f19d0b
#
_entry.id   f191b7682a724e2011f1cfb512f19d0b
#
_cell.length_a   1.000
_cell.length_b   1.000
_cell.length_c   1.000
_cell.angle_alpha   90.00
_cell.angle_beta   90.00
_cell.angle_gamma   90.00
#
_symmetry.space_group_name_H-M   'P 1'
#
loop_
_entity.id
_entity.type
_entity.pdbx_description
1 polymer ?
#
loop_
_entity_poly.entity_id
_entity_poly.type
_entity_poly.pdbx_seq_one_letter_code
_entity_poly.pdbx_strand_id
1 'polypeptide(L)'
;MEKKKKVYNRFYDKTKWNNVPKFNKDLINDFLLELKASGKSKNTIDQYFNDLRIICIYIHDELDNKEFYKLKKKHFRNMVLFFKEKGMSNARVNRLKSSISSCLEFASNEEDYEDMLEVNYAGKVKGLQKESVRSIVFLSWQEVELIYNELKEQGRYQEALLLALGIDSAGRKNELFQVKKYDITPDGNFTSEVVGKRAKKFKLMYNDMTKEAYRLYMEQRGEDDIDSLWIVTRGGIRPASADTLYDMVVSWRKILLEKTGEYKEFNVHSLRHISLELLSTGDHYLAKKLGKKFELNELKLLAHHEDISTTDSYLRDKSDDLLMESFGLN
;
A
#
# COMPACT_ATOMS: atom_id res chain seq x y z
N MET A 1 -13.54 -19.02 2.08
CA MET A 1 -13.14 -18.35 0.82
C MET A 1 -11.73 -18.76 0.46
N GLU A 2 -11.53 -19.38 -0.68
CA GLU A 2 -10.18 -19.68 -1.17
C GLU A 2 -9.39 -18.38 -1.38
N LYS A 3 -8.19 -18.31 -0.80
CA LYS A 3 -7.27 -17.18 -1.05
C LYS A 3 -6.93 -17.14 -2.54
N LYS A 4 -7.41 -16.13 -3.27
CA LYS A 4 -7.03 -15.91 -4.68
C LYS A 4 -5.51 -15.89 -4.78
N LYS A 5 -4.94 -16.81 -5.56
CA LYS A 5 -3.48 -16.86 -5.79
C LYS A 5 -2.99 -15.50 -6.27
N LYS A 6 -1.87 -15.01 -5.73
CA LYS A 6 -1.22 -13.78 -6.23
C LYS A 6 -1.01 -13.89 -7.74
N VAL A 7 -1.13 -12.78 -8.46
CA VAL A 7 -0.98 -12.74 -9.94
C VAL A 7 0.33 -13.39 -10.39
N TYR A 8 1.43 -13.14 -9.69
CA TYR A 8 2.71 -13.78 -9.98
C TYR A 8 2.60 -15.32 -9.99
N ASN A 9 2.01 -15.93 -8.96
CA ASN A 9 1.88 -17.38 -8.84
C ASN A 9 0.92 -18.02 -9.86
N ARG A 10 0.11 -17.22 -10.55
CA ARG A 10 -0.78 -17.70 -11.62
C ARG A 10 -0.08 -17.78 -12.98
N PHE A 11 0.94 -16.95 -13.20
CA PHE A 11 1.58 -16.81 -14.52
C PHE A 11 3.04 -17.24 -14.52
N TYR A 12 3.70 -17.25 -13.36
CA TYR A 12 5.09 -17.66 -13.28
C TYR A 12 5.23 -19.17 -13.37
N ASP A 13 6.13 -19.61 -14.25
CA ASP A 13 6.56 -21.00 -14.40
C ASP A 13 8.09 -21.06 -14.40
N LYS A 14 8.66 -21.83 -13.45
CA LYS A 14 10.12 -21.94 -13.27
C LYS A 14 10.79 -22.63 -14.46
N THR A 15 10.15 -23.64 -15.04
CA THR A 15 10.71 -24.41 -16.18
C THR A 15 10.80 -23.51 -17.40
N LYS A 16 9.73 -22.80 -17.72
CA LYS A 16 9.70 -21.83 -18.82
C LYS A 16 10.71 -20.71 -18.61
N TRP A 17 10.82 -20.18 -17.38
CA TRP A 17 11.83 -19.18 -17.04
C TRP A 17 13.25 -19.67 -17.30
N ASN A 18 13.54 -20.93 -17.01
CA ASN A 18 14.87 -21.51 -17.28
C ASN A 18 15.21 -21.51 -18.79
N ASN A 19 14.18 -21.60 -19.63
CA ASN A 19 14.33 -21.62 -21.11
C ASN A 19 14.31 -20.24 -21.75
N VAL A 20 14.06 -19.15 -20.98
CA VAL A 20 14.10 -17.78 -21.49
C VAL A 20 15.50 -17.49 -22.07
N PRO A 21 15.60 -16.82 -23.26
CA PRO A 21 16.87 -16.49 -23.89
C PRO A 21 17.85 -15.79 -22.95
N LYS A 22 19.12 -16.13 -23.08
CA LYS A 22 20.19 -15.55 -22.27
C LYS A 22 20.18 -14.01 -22.37
N PHE A 23 20.07 -13.47 -23.57
CA PHE A 23 19.98 -12.02 -23.82
C PHE A 23 18.92 -11.35 -22.91
N ASN A 24 17.69 -11.91 -22.86
CA ASN A 24 16.63 -11.32 -22.06
C ASN A 24 16.94 -11.38 -20.54
N LYS A 25 17.59 -12.45 -20.08
CA LYS A 25 17.99 -12.60 -18.68
C LYS A 25 19.12 -11.64 -18.31
N ASP A 26 20.12 -11.51 -19.15
CA ASP A 26 21.26 -10.62 -18.93
C ASP A 26 20.76 -9.18 -18.86
N LEU A 27 19.99 -8.71 -19.84
CA LEU A 27 19.38 -7.38 -19.81
C LEU A 27 18.53 -7.14 -18.56
N ILE A 28 17.73 -8.12 -18.13
CA ILE A 28 16.94 -7.97 -16.89
C ILE A 28 17.87 -7.81 -15.69
N ASN A 29 18.93 -8.60 -15.58
CA ASN A 29 19.87 -8.52 -14.46
C ASN A 29 20.59 -7.19 -14.40
N ASP A 30 21.05 -6.67 -15.53
CA ASP A 30 21.74 -5.38 -15.62
C ASP A 30 20.79 -4.23 -15.28
N PHE A 31 19.55 -4.28 -15.76
CA PHE A 31 18.51 -3.33 -15.37
C PHE A 31 18.23 -3.36 -13.86
N LEU A 32 18.17 -4.54 -13.24
CA LEU A 32 17.97 -4.65 -11.78
C LEU A 32 19.18 -4.13 -11.00
N LEU A 33 20.40 -4.29 -11.55
CA LEU A 33 21.62 -3.72 -10.98
C LEU A 33 21.59 -2.19 -11.04
N GLU A 34 21.18 -1.60 -12.17
CA GLU A 34 20.96 -0.17 -12.31
C GLU A 34 19.92 0.38 -11.32
N LEU A 35 18.80 -0.31 -11.15
CA LEU A 35 17.81 0.06 -10.12
C LEU A 35 18.40 0.05 -8.70
N LYS A 36 19.29 -0.89 -8.42
CA LYS A 36 19.98 -0.98 -7.12
C LYS A 36 20.98 0.16 -6.97
N ALA A 37 21.78 0.46 -8.00
CA ALA A 37 22.75 1.57 -8.03
C ALA A 37 22.05 2.93 -7.86
N SER A 38 20.85 3.10 -8.48
CA SER A 38 20.01 4.29 -8.30
C SER A 38 19.26 4.36 -6.97
N GLY A 39 19.55 3.48 -6.00
CA GLY A 39 18.99 3.52 -4.64
C GLY A 39 17.54 3.07 -4.52
N LYS A 40 16.99 2.31 -5.48
CA LYS A 40 15.63 1.76 -5.35
C LYS A 40 15.56 0.74 -4.23
N SER A 41 14.42 0.71 -3.53
CA SER A 41 14.19 -0.25 -2.46
C SER A 41 14.18 -1.69 -2.98
N LYS A 42 14.59 -2.65 -2.13
CA LYS A 42 14.51 -4.08 -2.43
C LYS A 42 13.13 -4.49 -2.92
N ASN A 43 12.06 -4.04 -2.28
CA ASN A 43 10.69 -4.35 -2.69
C ASN A 43 10.38 -3.86 -4.11
N THR A 44 10.90 -2.70 -4.50
CA THR A 44 10.75 -2.16 -5.86
C THR A 44 11.48 -3.04 -6.86
N ILE A 45 12.73 -3.41 -6.58
CA ILE A 45 13.55 -4.27 -7.42
C ILE A 45 12.88 -5.64 -7.60
N ASP A 46 12.44 -6.28 -6.50
CA ASP A 46 11.74 -7.56 -6.52
C ASP A 46 10.42 -7.48 -7.34
N GLN A 47 9.72 -6.36 -7.29
CA GLN A 47 8.51 -6.14 -8.10
C GLN A 47 8.83 -6.06 -9.59
N TYR A 48 9.85 -5.30 -10.01
CA TYR A 48 10.30 -5.25 -11.40
C TYR A 48 10.72 -6.63 -11.89
N PHE A 49 11.52 -7.35 -11.11
CA PHE A 49 11.95 -8.69 -11.44
C PHE A 49 10.76 -9.65 -11.66
N ASN A 50 9.81 -9.66 -10.73
CA ASN A 50 8.62 -10.50 -10.84
C ASN A 50 7.73 -10.13 -12.03
N ASP A 51 7.61 -8.85 -12.35
CA ASP A 51 6.84 -8.39 -13.50
C ASP A 51 7.52 -8.80 -14.82
N LEU A 52 8.83 -8.60 -14.94
CA LEU A 52 9.61 -8.99 -16.13
C LEU A 52 9.60 -10.51 -16.34
N ARG A 53 9.65 -11.31 -15.27
CA ARG A 53 9.53 -12.77 -15.36
C ARG A 53 8.17 -13.20 -15.92
N ILE A 54 7.07 -12.61 -15.46
CA ILE A 54 5.73 -12.86 -16.01
C ILE A 54 5.69 -12.52 -17.52
N ILE A 55 6.29 -11.40 -17.91
CA ILE A 55 6.35 -10.97 -19.32
C ILE A 55 7.19 -11.95 -20.16
N CYS A 56 8.31 -12.44 -19.63
CA CYS A 56 9.11 -13.46 -20.30
C CYS A 56 8.33 -14.76 -20.50
N ILE A 57 7.51 -15.20 -19.53
CA ILE A 57 6.65 -16.37 -19.71
C ILE A 57 5.61 -16.14 -20.82
N TYR A 58 5.00 -14.95 -20.87
CA TYR A 58 4.12 -14.59 -21.99
C TYR A 58 4.85 -14.66 -23.34
N ILE A 59 6.07 -14.12 -23.43
CA ILE A 59 6.88 -14.13 -24.66
C ILE A 59 7.25 -15.57 -25.04
N HIS A 60 7.56 -16.41 -24.06
CA HIS A 60 7.84 -17.82 -24.25
C HIS A 60 6.63 -18.53 -24.90
N ASP A 61 5.43 -18.30 -24.36
CA ASP A 61 4.23 -19.05 -24.76
C ASP A 61 3.58 -18.51 -26.05
N GLU A 62 3.58 -17.19 -26.23
CA GLU A 62 2.78 -16.53 -27.28
C GLU A 62 3.62 -15.93 -28.42
N LEU A 63 4.95 -15.87 -28.26
CA LEU A 63 5.86 -15.18 -29.20
C LEU A 63 7.12 -15.99 -29.52
N ASP A 64 7.04 -17.32 -29.50
CA ASP A 64 8.14 -18.24 -29.83
C ASP A 64 9.42 -17.96 -29.04
N ASN A 65 9.29 -17.56 -27.76
CA ASN A 65 10.41 -17.27 -26.88
C ASN A 65 11.45 -16.27 -27.44
N LYS A 66 10.98 -15.23 -28.14
CA LYS A 66 11.82 -14.24 -28.81
C LYS A 66 12.62 -13.40 -27.82
N GLU A 67 13.79 -12.96 -28.26
CA GLU A 67 14.56 -11.92 -27.58
C GLU A 67 13.85 -10.56 -27.67
N PHE A 68 14.05 -9.70 -26.67
CA PHE A 68 13.38 -8.40 -26.57
C PHE A 68 13.60 -7.50 -27.77
N TYR A 69 14.78 -7.50 -28.37
CA TYR A 69 15.10 -6.71 -29.56
C TYR A 69 14.32 -7.12 -30.83
N LYS A 70 13.79 -8.35 -30.89
CA LYS A 70 12.90 -8.81 -31.97
C LYS A 70 11.45 -8.38 -31.80
N LEU A 71 11.09 -7.81 -30.65
CA LEU A 71 9.73 -7.40 -30.38
C LEU A 71 9.43 -6.04 -30.99
N LYS A 72 8.23 -5.89 -31.52
CA LYS A 72 7.72 -4.66 -32.11
C LYS A 72 6.47 -4.19 -31.35
N LYS A 73 6.04 -2.95 -31.55
CA LYS A 73 4.87 -2.33 -30.90
C LYS A 73 3.62 -3.24 -30.89
N LYS A 74 3.37 -4.00 -31.98
CA LYS A 74 2.25 -4.93 -32.06
C LYS A 74 2.27 -6.02 -30.96
N HIS A 75 3.47 -6.54 -30.63
CA HIS A 75 3.63 -7.59 -29.64
C HIS A 75 3.28 -7.09 -28.22
N PHE A 76 3.71 -5.87 -27.88
CA PHE A 76 3.36 -5.25 -26.59
C PHE A 76 1.89 -4.85 -26.48
N ARG A 77 1.25 -4.43 -27.61
CA ARG A 77 -0.19 -4.22 -27.64
C ARG A 77 -0.96 -5.54 -27.39
N ASN A 78 -0.54 -6.62 -28.05
CA ASN A 78 -1.15 -7.94 -27.87
C ASN A 78 -0.93 -8.45 -26.43
N MET A 79 0.24 -8.20 -25.82
CA MET A 79 0.51 -8.50 -24.42
C MET A 79 -0.49 -7.81 -23.47
N VAL A 80 -0.79 -6.53 -23.71
CA VAL A 80 -1.78 -5.79 -22.91
C VAL A 80 -3.16 -6.43 -23.01
N LEU A 81 -3.60 -6.80 -24.24
CA LEU A 81 -4.87 -7.49 -24.46
C LEU A 81 -4.91 -8.86 -23.80
N PHE A 82 -3.88 -9.67 -23.99
CA PHE A 82 -3.76 -11.00 -23.41
C PHE A 82 -3.95 -10.98 -21.87
N PHE A 83 -3.21 -10.11 -21.17
CA PHE A 83 -3.34 -10.04 -19.71
C PHE A 83 -4.70 -9.49 -19.26
N LYS A 84 -5.33 -8.59 -20.04
CA LYS A 84 -6.68 -8.12 -19.76
C LYS A 84 -7.70 -9.27 -19.92
N GLU A 85 -7.63 -10.05 -20.99
CA GLU A 85 -8.48 -11.22 -21.24
C GLU A 85 -8.29 -12.32 -20.19
N LYS A 86 -7.09 -12.45 -19.64
CA LYS A 86 -6.83 -13.35 -18.49
C LYS A 86 -7.33 -12.80 -17.15
N GLY A 87 -8.12 -11.71 -17.17
CA GLY A 87 -8.78 -11.14 -15.99
C GLY A 87 -7.88 -10.33 -15.06
N MET A 88 -6.75 -9.79 -15.56
CA MET A 88 -5.98 -8.81 -14.80
C MET A 88 -6.68 -7.45 -14.79
N SER A 89 -6.60 -6.73 -13.67
CA SER A 89 -7.08 -5.34 -13.61
C SER A 89 -6.23 -4.42 -14.51
N ASN A 90 -6.85 -3.34 -15.01
CA ASN A 90 -6.18 -2.34 -15.84
C ASN A 90 -4.91 -1.79 -15.15
N ALA A 91 -4.98 -1.52 -13.84
CA ALA A 91 -3.83 -1.07 -13.06
C ALA A 91 -2.68 -2.09 -13.07
N ARG A 92 -2.98 -3.39 -12.96
CA ARG A 92 -1.96 -4.45 -12.98
C ARG A 92 -1.33 -4.63 -14.37
N VAL A 93 -2.15 -4.58 -15.42
CA VAL A 93 -1.66 -4.64 -16.82
C VAL A 93 -0.79 -3.43 -17.12
N ASN A 94 -1.23 -2.22 -16.74
CA ASN A 94 -0.44 -1.00 -16.90
C ASN A 94 0.90 -1.07 -16.16
N ARG A 95 0.93 -1.71 -14.98
CA ARG A 95 2.19 -1.90 -14.25
C ARG A 95 3.14 -2.84 -14.98
N LEU A 96 2.66 -3.98 -15.52
CA LEU A 96 3.48 -4.87 -16.35
C LEU A 96 4.05 -4.13 -17.57
N LYS A 97 3.21 -3.38 -18.28
CA LYS A 97 3.62 -2.56 -19.42
C LYS A 97 4.68 -1.53 -19.02
N SER A 98 4.52 -0.87 -17.86
CA SER A 98 5.50 0.09 -17.35
C SER A 98 6.82 -0.59 -16.97
N SER A 99 6.78 -1.79 -16.40
CA SER A 99 7.98 -2.52 -16.00
C SER A 99 8.85 -2.88 -17.21
N ILE A 100 8.24 -3.42 -18.29
CA ILE A 100 9.00 -3.72 -19.51
C ILE A 100 9.42 -2.44 -20.25
N SER A 101 8.60 -1.39 -20.23
CA SER A 101 8.98 -0.11 -20.82
C SER A 101 10.20 0.50 -20.14
N SER A 102 10.26 0.45 -18.79
CA SER A 102 11.43 0.95 -18.06
C SER A 102 12.69 0.12 -18.33
N CYS A 103 12.56 -1.21 -18.48
CA CYS A 103 13.67 -2.08 -18.82
C CYS A 103 14.20 -1.80 -20.24
N LEU A 104 13.31 -1.61 -21.23
CA LEU A 104 13.71 -1.28 -22.60
C LEU A 104 14.20 0.16 -22.75
N GLU A 105 13.76 1.08 -21.90
CA GLU A 105 14.30 2.44 -21.85
C GLU A 105 15.74 2.45 -21.32
N PHE A 106 16.01 1.65 -20.27
CA PHE A 106 17.37 1.42 -19.82
C PHE A 106 18.23 0.88 -20.98
N ALA A 107 17.78 -0.19 -21.64
CA ALA A 107 18.53 -0.82 -22.72
C ALA A 107 18.82 0.11 -23.90
N SER A 108 17.91 1.05 -24.23
CA SER A 108 18.12 2.02 -25.31
C SER A 108 19.12 3.14 -24.97
N ASN A 109 19.63 3.18 -23.75
CA ASN A 109 20.63 4.14 -23.27
C ASN A 109 21.87 3.44 -22.71
N GLU A 110 22.02 2.14 -22.89
CA GLU A 110 23.12 1.33 -22.39
C GLU A 110 23.96 0.80 -23.53
N GLU A 111 25.28 1.04 -23.52
CA GLU A 111 26.22 0.72 -24.59
C GLU A 111 26.14 -0.75 -25.09
N ASP A 112 25.88 -1.70 -24.17
CA ASP A 112 25.79 -3.13 -24.50
C ASP A 112 24.50 -3.51 -25.26
N TYR A 113 23.48 -2.64 -25.28
CA TYR A 113 22.14 -2.95 -25.79
C TYR A 113 21.60 -1.96 -26.81
N GLU A 114 22.10 -0.70 -26.86
CA GLU A 114 21.51 0.40 -27.64
C GLU A 114 21.43 0.11 -29.13
N ASP A 115 22.44 -0.51 -29.73
CA ASP A 115 22.47 -0.87 -31.15
C ASP A 115 21.32 -1.84 -31.54
N MET A 116 20.89 -2.70 -30.61
CA MET A 116 19.81 -3.67 -30.87
C MET A 116 18.44 -3.15 -30.42
N LEU A 117 18.39 -2.23 -29.50
CA LEU A 117 17.17 -1.74 -28.83
C LEU A 117 17.02 -0.21 -28.94
N GLU A 118 17.37 0.38 -30.06
CA GLU A 118 17.25 1.82 -30.37
C GLU A 118 15.85 2.40 -30.02
N VAL A 119 14.82 1.59 -30.09
CA VAL A 119 13.44 2.04 -29.93
C VAL A 119 12.70 1.26 -28.84
N ASN A 120 12.31 1.97 -27.78
CA ASN A 120 11.40 1.44 -26.76
C ASN A 120 9.96 1.31 -27.29
N TYR A 121 9.67 0.18 -27.97
CA TYR A 121 8.33 -0.09 -28.49
C TYR A 121 7.26 -0.30 -27.40
N ALA A 122 7.62 -0.75 -26.21
CA ALA A 122 6.68 -0.89 -25.09
C ALA A 122 6.20 0.48 -24.60
N GLY A 123 7.09 1.47 -24.56
CA GLY A 123 6.76 2.86 -24.20
C GLY A 123 5.77 3.51 -25.18
N LYS A 124 5.82 3.11 -26.47
CA LYS A 124 4.90 3.62 -27.51
C LYS A 124 3.49 3.02 -27.47
N VAL A 125 3.20 2.06 -26.60
CA VAL A 125 1.85 1.50 -26.40
C VAL A 125 1.11 2.32 -25.35
N LYS A 126 -0.10 2.80 -25.70
CA LYS A 126 -0.98 3.45 -24.69
C LYS A 126 -1.38 2.45 -23.60
N GLY A 127 -1.38 2.90 -22.37
CA GLY A 127 -1.93 2.12 -21.25
C GLY A 127 -3.44 2.02 -21.34
N LEU A 128 -4.01 1.09 -20.59
CA LEU A 128 -5.45 0.97 -20.38
C LEU A 128 -5.95 2.14 -19.50
N GLN A 129 -7.19 2.54 -19.69
CA GLN A 129 -7.84 3.54 -18.87
C GLN A 129 -7.77 3.14 -17.38
N LYS A 130 -7.50 4.10 -16.51
CA LYS A 130 -7.55 3.85 -15.06
C LYS A 130 -8.99 3.61 -14.65
N GLU A 131 -9.24 2.47 -14.05
CA GLU A 131 -10.52 2.13 -13.42
C GLU A 131 -10.31 2.03 -11.92
N SER A 132 -11.26 2.53 -11.13
CA SER A 132 -11.29 2.26 -9.70
C SER A 132 -11.62 0.78 -9.48
N VAL A 133 -10.66 0.02 -8.96
CA VAL A 133 -10.81 -1.44 -8.79
C VAL A 133 -11.47 -1.80 -7.46
N ARG A 134 -11.50 -0.87 -6.51
CA ARG A 134 -12.04 -1.08 -5.16
C ARG A 134 -12.75 0.18 -4.69
N SER A 135 -13.94 0.01 -4.14
CA SER A 135 -14.55 1.03 -3.31
C SER A 135 -13.70 1.25 -2.06
N ILE A 136 -13.49 2.50 -1.68
CA ILE A 136 -12.87 2.83 -0.40
C ILE A 136 -13.88 2.48 0.69
N VAL A 137 -13.45 1.71 1.68
CA VAL A 137 -14.28 1.36 2.82
C VAL A 137 -14.02 2.35 3.94
N PHE A 138 -15.08 3.04 4.36
CA PHE A 138 -15.07 3.93 5.51
C PHE A 138 -15.78 3.27 6.69
N LEU A 139 -15.23 3.48 7.88
CA LEU A 139 -15.88 3.16 9.15
C LEU A 139 -16.40 4.46 9.77
N SER A 140 -17.57 4.41 10.36
CA SER A 140 -18.06 5.48 11.21
C SER A 140 -17.25 5.55 12.51
N TRP A 141 -17.35 6.66 13.25
CA TRP A 141 -16.70 6.77 14.55
C TRP A 141 -17.19 5.69 15.52
N GLN A 142 -18.49 5.38 15.49
CA GLN A 142 -19.08 4.34 16.34
C GLN A 142 -18.50 2.96 16.06
N GLU A 143 -18.21 2.64 14.79
CA GLU A 143 -17.56 1.38 14.41
C GLU A 143 -16.09 1.33 14.85
N VAL A 144 -15.37 2.46 14.73
CA VAL A 144 -13.98 2.57 15.24
C VAL A 144 -13.97 2.36 16.76
N GLU A 145 -14.84 3.04 17.48
CA GLU A 145 -14.96 2.95 18.95
C GLU A 145 -15.37 1.54 19.40
N LEU A 146 -16.29 0.91 18.68
CA LEU A 146 -16.71 -0.47 18.94
C LEU A 146 -15.53 -1.44 18.81
N ILE A 147 -14.76 -1.36 17.71
CA ILE A 147 -13.59 -2.22 17.52
C ILE A 147 -12.55 -1.95 18.63
N TYR A 148 -12.29 -0.67 18.93
CA TYR A 148 -11.32 -0.28 19.96
C TYR A 148 -11.68 -0.84 21.35
N ASN A 149 -12.92 -0.70 21.76
CA ASN A 149 -13.39 -1.19 23.06
C ASN A 149 -13.35 -2.72 23.11
N GLU A 150 -13.80 -3.40 22.09
CA GLU A 150 -13.75 -4.86 22.01
C GLU A 150 -12.31 -5.40 22.07
N LEU A 151 -11.36 -4.73 21.41
CA LEU A 151 -9.94 -5.09 21.51
C LEU A 151 -9.41 -4.92 22.93
N LYS A 152 -9.83 -3.88 23.65
CA LYS A 152 -9.47 -3.67 25.07
C LYS A 152 -10.10 -4.75 25.96
N GLU A 153 -11.38 -5.06 25.79
CA GLU A 153 -12.08 -6.10 26.56
C GLU A 153 -11.45 -7.48 26.35
N GLN A 154 -10.97 -7.77 25.16
CA GLN A 154 -10.24 -9.01 24.84
C GLN A 154 -8.77 -9.01 25.30
N GLY A 155 -8.27 -7.94 25.91
CA GLY A 155 -6.86 -7.81 26.30
C GLY A 155 -5.89 -7.71 25.10
N ARG A 156 -6.37 -7.36 23.91
CA ARG A 156 -5.58 -7.20 22.67
C ARG A 156 -5.02 -5.77 22.55
N TYR A 157 -4.32 -5.33 23.59
CA TYR A 157 -3.91 -3.93 23.73
C TYR A 157 -2.93 -3.46 22.64
N GLN A 158 -2.04 -4.34 22.16
CA GLN A 158 -1.19 -4.00 21.00
C GLN A 158 -2.01 -3.65 19.75
N GLU A 159 -3.12 -4.34 19.54
CA GLU A 159 -4.00 -4.11 18.40
C GLU A 159 -4.87 -2.86 18.63
N ALA A 160 -5.32 -2.62 19.85
CA ALA A 160 -5.99 -1.36 20.22
C ALA A 160 -5.06 -0.15 19.98
N LEU A 161 -3.77 -0.28 20.32
CA LEU A 161 -2.76 0.73 20.05
C LEU A 161 -2.55 0.94 18.55
N LEU A 162 -2.51 -0.12 17.74
CA LEU A 162 -2.40 0.00 16.28
C LEU A 162 -3.59 0.75 15.68
N LEU A 163 -4.80 0.47 16.16
CA LEU A 163 -6.01 1.19 15.73
C LEU A 163 -5.93 2.66 16.14
N ALA A 164 -5.64 2.95 17.40
CA ALA A 164 -5.56 4.32 17.94
C ALA A 164 -4.52 5.15 17.20
N LEU A 165 -3.29 4.64 17.07
CA LEU A 165 -2.22 5.33 16.36
C LEU A 165 -2.53 5.52 14.86
N GLY A 166 -3.18 4.53 14.22
CA GLY A 166 -3.61 4.63 12.83
C GLY A 166 -4.66 5.72 12.60
N ILE A 167 -5.59 5.87 13.55
CA ILE A 167 -6.65 6.89 13.51
C ILE A 167 -6.10 8.27 13.89
N ASP A 168 -5.24 8.38 14.89
CA ASP A 168 -4.68 9.68 15.31
C ASP A 168 -3.70 10.25 14.27
N SER A 169 -2.85 9.41 13.69
CA SER A 169 -1.76 9.85 12.80
C SER A 169 -2.09 9.84 11.31
N ALA A 170 -3.16 9.17 10.90
CA ALA A 170 -3.40 8.81 9.51
C ALA A 170 -2.18 8.13 8.83
N GLY A 171 -1.31 7.44 9.60
CA GLY A 171 -0.05 6.86 9.13
C GLY A 171 -0.25 5.72 8.13
N ARG A 172 0.67 5.57 7.16
CA ARG A 172 0.70 4.39 6.29
C ARG A 172 1.27 3.18 7.03
N LYS A 173 0.90 1.98 6.59
CA LYS A 173 1.39 0.72 7.21
C LYS A 173 2.90 0.74 7.52
N ASN A 174 3.70 1.18 6.56
CA ASN A 174 5.16 1.20 6.71
C ASN A 174 5.67 2.27 7.69
N GLU A 175 4.93 3.35 7.84
CA GLU A 175 5.21 4.44 8.77
C GLU A 175 4.85 4.00 10.19
N LEU A 176 3.65 3.43 10.39
CA LEU A 176 3.22 2.85 11.66
C LEU A 176 4.16 1.73 12.13
N PHE A 177 4.64 0.90 11.20
CA PHE A 177 5.54 -0.21 11.49
C PHE A 177 6.90 0.23 12.05
N GLN A 178 7.39 1.41 11.71
CA GLN A 178 8.68 1.95 12.13
C GLN A 178 8.67 2.53 13.57
N VAL A 179 7.50 2.71 14.18
CA VAL A 179 7.40 3.30 15.52
C VAL A 179 8.08 2.41 16.55
N LYS A 180 8.89 3.04 17.41
CA LYS A 180 9.69 2.37 18.43
C LYS A 180 8.96 2.28 19.76
N LYS A 181 9.43 1.39 20.63
CA LYS A 181 8.86 1.08 21.94
C LYS A 181 8.59 2.34 22.79
N TYR A 182 9.54 3.29 22.81
CA TYR A 182 9.46 4.48 23.67
C TYR A 182 9.16 5.78 22.91
N ASP A 183 8.61 5.69 21.68
CA ASP A 183 8.26 6.87 20.90
C ASP A 183 7.00 7.59 21.39
N ILE A 184 6.16 6.90 22.17
CA ILE A 184 4.92 7.45 22.70
C ILE A 184 5.12 7.75 24.17
N THR A 185 4.92 9.02 24.55
CA THR A 185 5.07 9.49 25.92
C THR A 185 3.81 10.20 26.41
N PRO A 186 3.53 10.25 27.72
CA PRO A 186 2.33 10.93 28.25
C PRO A 186 2.24 12.41 27.84
N ASP A 187 3.37 13.13 27.87
CA ASP A 187 3.42 14.57 27.58
C ASP A 187 3.71 14.89 26.11
N GLY A 188 4.07 13.88 25.30
CA GLY A 188 4.36 14.02 23.88
C GLY A 188 3.10 13.98 23.01
N ASN A 189 3.27 14.39 21.74
CA ASN A 189 2.26 14.26 20.69
C ASN A 189 2.86 13.84 19.34
N PHE A 190 4.17 13.55 19.29
CA PHE A 190 4.86 13.14 18.08
C PHE A 190 5.84 12.00 18.37
N THR A 191 5.87 11.00 17.49
CA THR A 191 6.87 9.93 17.51
C THR A 191 8.26 10.46 17.15
N SER A 192 9.28 9.62 17.24
CA SER A 192 10.53 9.84 16.52
C SER A 192 10.31 9.84 14.99
N GLU A 193 11.33 10.21 14.24
CA GLU A 193 11.23 10.25 12.77
C GLU A 193 11.00 8.87 12.17
N VAL A 194 10.02 8.80 11.27
CA VAL A 194 9.75 7.67 10.39
C VAL A 194 10.08 8.04 8.94
N VAL A 195 10.41 7.05 8.14
CA VAL A 195 10.73 7.23 6.71
C VAL A 195 9.52 6.84 5.86
N GLY A 196 8.94 7.82 5.20
CA GLY A 196 7.84 7.64 4.27
C GLY A 196 8.29 7.39 2.84
N LYS A 197 7.36 7.57 1.91
CA LYS A 197 7.63 7.42 0.46
C LYS A 197 8.69 8.42 0.01
N ARG A 198 9.57 8.01 -0.91
CA ARG A 198 10.70 8.82 -1.45
C ARG A 198 11.70 9.25 -0.37
N ALA A 199 11.88 8.42 0.66
CA ALA A 199 12.79 8.68 1.78
C ALA A 199 12.49 9.97 2.57
N LYS A 200 11.28 10.53 2.45
CA LYS A 200 10.86 11.70 3.22
C LYS A 200 10.76 11.32 4.71
N LYS A 201 11.43 12.07 5.57
CA LYS A 201 11.40 11.91 7.01
C LYS A 201 10.38 12.84 7.64
N PHE A 202 9.61 12.34 8.59
CA PHE A 202 8.62 13.09 9.37
C PHE A 202 8.23 12.32 10.63
N LYS A 203 7.50 12.97 11.52
CA LYS A 203 7.01 12.38 12.78
C LYS A 203 5.51 12.09 12.66
N LEU A 204 5.05 11.00 13.24
CA LEU A 204 3.62 10.71 13.34
C LEU A 204 3.04 11.44 14.56
N MET A 205 1.92 12.12 14.35
CA MET A 205 1.17 12.74 15.45
C MET A 205 0.34 11.68 16.18
N TYR A 206 0.24 11.79 17.49
CA TYR A 206 -0.65 10.97 18.31
C TYR A 206 -1.30 11.78 19.43
N ASN A 207 -2.41 11.29 19.95
CA ASN A 207 -3.24 11.98 20.93
C ASN A 207 -3.74 11.03 22.04
N ASP A 208 -4.77 11.45 22.76
CA ASP A 208 -5.24 10.80 23.99
C ASP A 208 -5.59 9.31 23.80
N MET A 209 -6.24 8.94 22.69
CA MET A 209 -6.60 7.56 22.39
C MET A 209 -5.36 6.67 22.23
N THR A 210 -4.34 7.16 21.55
CA THR A 210 -3.05 6.45 21.40
C THR A 210 -2.32 6.36 22.72
N LYS A 211 -2.30 7.41 23.57
CA LYS A 211 -1.64 7.41 24.87
C LYS A 211 -2.28 6.40 25.82
N GLU A 212 -3.61 6.33 25.87
CA GLU A 212 -4.35 5.35 26.66
C GLU A 212 -3.99 3.92 26.23
N ALA A 213 -4.12 3.63 24.94
CA ALA A 213 -3.82 2.30 24.40
C ALA A 213 -2.36 1.89 24.61
N TYR A 214 -1.43 2.84 24.48
CA TYR A 214 -0.02 2.61 24.72
C TYR A 214 0.26 2.24 26.17
N ARG A 215 -0.31 2.96 27.13
CA ARG A 215 -0.18 2.63 28.55
C ARG A 215 -0.64 1.20 28.85
N LEU A 216 -1.84 0.84 28.39
CA LEU A 216 -2.40 -0.51 28.58
C LEU A 216 -1.52 -1.59 27.94
N TYR A 217 -1.02 -1.31 26.74
CA TYR A 217 -0.14 -2.23 26.04
C TYR A 217 1.20 -2.40 26.74
N MET A 218 1.83 -1.31 27.20
CA MET A 218 3.13 -1.40 27.88
C MET A 218 3.02 -2.10 29.24
N GLU A 219 1.93 -1.91 29.97
CA GLU A 219 1.63 -2.67 31.19
C GLU A 219 1.52 -4.18 30.92
N GLN A 220 0.88 -4.58 29.81
CA GLN A 220 0.77 -5.97 29.40
C GLN A 220 2.08 -6.54 28.86
N ARG A 221 2.81 -5.75 28.08
CA ARG A 221 4.05 -6.16 27.43
C ARG A 221 5.17 -6.44 28.43
N GLY A 222 5.26 -5.63 29.46
CA GLY A 222 6.36 -5.68 30.44
C GLY A 222 7.72 -5.26 29.86
N GLU A 223 8.78 -5.66 30.55
CA GLU A 223 10.15 -5.34 30.17
C GLU A 223 10.69 -6.35 29.15
N ASP A 224 11.32 -5.84 28.11
CA ASP A 224 12.07 -6.59 27.09
C ASP A 224 13.08 -5.67 26.38
N ASP A 225 14.06 -6.25 25.69
CA ASP A 225 15.14 -5.56 24.97
C ASP A 225 14.80 -5.24 23.50
N ILE A 226 13.54 -5.35 23.10
CA ILE A 226 13.12 -5.13 21.70
C ILE A 226 12.72 -3.68 21.49
N ASP A 227 13.46 -2.98 20.62
CA ASP A 227 13.26 -1.56 20.28
C ASP A 227 11.95 -1.30 19.49
N SER A 228 11.47 -2.32 18.75
CA SER A 228 10.22 -2.20 17.99
C SER A 228 9.01 -2.09 18.91
N LEU A 229 8.09 -1.18 18.62
CA LEU A 229 6.79 -1.11 19.30
C LEU A 229 5.97 -2.38 19.08
N TRP A 230 6.09 -2.99 17.91
CA TRP A 230 5.30 -4.14 17.48
C TRP A 230 6.08 -5.44 17.67
N ILE A 231 5.50 -6.37 18.44
CA ILE A 231 6.11 -7.67 18.74
C ILE A 231 5.17 -8.83 18.40
N VAL A 232 5.75 -10.01 18.28
CA VAL A 232 5.04 -11.29 18.24
C VAL A 232 5.53 -12.12 19.42
N THR A 233 4.58 -12.67 20.19
CA THR A 233 4.86 -13.46 21.38
C THR A 233 4.81 -14.97 21.13
N ARG A 234 4.12 -15.41 20.07
CA ARG A 234 4.01 -16.82 19.70
C ARG A 234 5.36 -17.38 19.28
N GLY A 235 5.83 -18.38 20.02
CA GLY A 235 7.14 -19.02 19.75
C GLY A 235 8.34 -18.22 20.25
N GLY A 236 8.14 -17.31 21.18
CA GLY A 236 9.14 -16.41 21.75
C GLY A 236 8.92 -14.95 21.34
N ILE A 237 9.35 -14.02 22.21
CA ILE A 237 9.20 -12.59 21.95
C ILE A 237 10.20 -12.16 20.87
N ARG A 238 9.70 -11.54 19.80
CA ARG A 238 10.51 -11.05 18.68
C ARG A 238 9.80 -9.86 17.98
N PRO A 239 10.53 -9.01 17.23
CA PRO A 239 9.90 -7.96 16.43
C PRO A 239 8.85 -8.54 15.46
N ALA A 240 7.71 -7.88 15.34
CA ALA A 240 6.71 -8.20 14.34
C ALA A 240 7.23 -7.91 12.91
N SER A 241 6.53 -8.40 11.91
CA SER A 241 6.72 -7.98 10.51
C SER A 241 5.63 -6.96 10.12
N ALA A 242 5.87 -6.23 9.04
CA ALA A 242 4.84 -5.33 8.51
C ALA A 242 3.56 -6.07 8.05
N ASP A 243 3.66 -7.36 7.73
CA ASP A 243 2.50 -8.19 7.38
C ASP A 243 1.72 -8.60 8.63
N THR A 244 2.38 -8.70 9.80
CA THR A 244 1.70 -8.90 11.09
C THR A 244 0.70 -7.78 11.37
N LEU A 245 1.07 -6.51 11.14
CA LEU A 245 0.14 -5.38 11.30
C LEU A 245 -1.06 -5.48 10.35
N TYR A 246 -0.83 -5.95 9.12
CA TYR A 246 -1.92 -6.20 8.19
C TYR A 246 -2.88 -7.29 8.68
N ASP A 247 -2.35 -8.41 9.17
CA ASP A 247 -3.15 -9.54 9.66
C ASP A 247 -3.95 -9.15 10.91
N MET A 248 -3.39 -8.32 11.81
CA MET A 248 -4.10 -7.75 12.95
C MET A 248 -5.36 -7.00 12.48
N VAL A 249 -5.20 -6.01 11.59
CA VAL A 249 -6.34 -5.21 11.10
C VAL A 249 -7.38 -6.06 10.35
N VAL A 250 -6.93 -7.05 9.58
CA VAL A 250 -7.85 -7.96 8.88
C VAL A 250 -8.68 -8.78 9.87
N SER A 251 -8.11 -9.13 11.04
CA SER A 251 -8.84 -9.88 12.08
C SER A 251 -10.02 -9.08 12.66
N TRP A 252 -9.94 -7.74 12.72
CA TRP A 252 -11.00 -6.88 13.27
C TRP A 252 -12.28 -6.88 12.44
N ARG A 253 -12.22 -7.27 11.17
CA ARG A 253 -13.41 -7.46 10.31
C ARG A 253 -14.40 -8.45 10.93
N LYS A 254 -13.87 -9.45 11.64
CA LYS A 254 -14.69 -10.44 12.34
C LYS A 254 -15.41 -9.80 13.54
N ILE A 255 -14.70 -8.96 14.30
CA ILE A 255 -15.31 -8.20 15.43
C ILE A 255 -16.48 -7.36 14.91
N LEU A 256 -16.26 -6.60 13.83
CA LEU A 256 -17.30 -5.76 13.25
C LEU A 256 -18.51 -6.58 12.79
N LEU A 257 -18.26 -7.68 12.05
CA LEU A 257 -19.31 -8.57 11.58
C LEU A 257 -20.13 -9.18 12.74
N GLU A 258 -19.46 -9.65 13.81
CA GLU A 258 -20.12 -10.25 14.96
C GLU A 258 -20.97 -9.25 15.76
N LYS A 259 -20.54 -8.00 15.84
CA LYS A 259 -21.24 -6.97 16.63
C LYS A 259 -22.30 -6.20 15.85
N THR A 260 -22.14 -6.04 14.52
CA THR A 260 -23.06 -5.24 13.70
C THR A 260 -23.85 -6.05 12.68
N GLY A 261 -23.45 -7.28 12.38
CA GLY A 261 -24.00 -8.10 11.30
C GLY A 261 -23.50 -7.67 9.92
N GLU A 262 -22.70 -6.61 9.79
CA GLU A 262 -22.22 -6.07 8.53
C GLU A 262 -20.74 -6.41 8.30
N TYR A 263 -20.43 -7.02 7.14
CA TYR A 263 -19.05 -7.29 6.75
C TYR A 263 -18.47 -6.12 5.94
N LYS A 264 -17.38 -5.53 6.43
CA LYS A 264 -16.61 -4.49 5.73
C LYS A 264 -15.18 -4.94 5.44
N GLU A 265 -14.73 -4.80 4.19
CA GLU A 265 -13.38 -5.20 3.76
C GLU A 265 -12.37 -4.04 3.92
N PHE A 266 -11.90 -3.78 5.13
CA PHE A 266 -10.88 -2.78 5.42
C PHE A 266 -9.52 -3.40 5.81
N ASN A 267 -8.46 -2.61 5.74
CA ASN A 267 -7.09 -3.01 6.08
C ASN A 267 -6.32 -1.82 6.67
N VAL A 268 -5.02 -2.00 6.98
CA VAL A 268 -4.20 -0.92 7.59
C VAL A 268 -4.24 0.39 6.78
N HIS A 269 -4.27 0.32 5.44
CA HIS A 269 -4.35 1.52 4.61
C HIS A 269 -5.72 2.21 4.71
N SER A 270 -6.78 1.44 4.98
CA SER A 270 -8.11 1.99 5.21
C SER A 270 -8.18 2.86 6.46
N LEU A 271 -7.36 2.60 7.50
CA LEU A 271 -7.32 3.44 8.71
C LEU A 271 -6.99 4.89 8.38
N ARG A 272 -6.11 5.12 7.40
CA ARG A 272 -5.79 6.45 6.92
C ARG A 272 -6.98 7.13 6.22
N HIS A 273 -7.71 6.41 5.37
CA HIS A 273 -8.94 6.92 4.76
C HIS A 273 -9.99 7.26 5.83
N ILE A 274 -10.18 6.38 6.79
CA ILE A 274 -11.12 6.55 7.89
C ILE A 274 -10.75 7.78 8.73
N SER A 275 -9.49 7.90 9.15
CA SER A 275 -8.99 9.03 9.93
C SER A 275 -9.26 10.37 9.24
N LEU A 276 -8.82 10.49 7.98
CA LEU A 276 -8.96 11.73 7.21
C LEU A 276 -10.44 12.09 6.96
N GLU A 277 -11.28 11.11 6.65
CA GLU A 277 -12.72 11.32 6.47
C GLU A 277 -13.38 11.78 7.78
N LEU A 278 -13.13 11.09 8.90
CA LEU A 278 -13.69 11.45 10.19
C LEU A 278 -13.26 12.85 10.66
N LEU A 279 -12.03 13.26 10.36
CA LEU A 279 -11.56 14.63 10.65
C LEU A 279 -12.25 15.66 9.75
N SER A 280 -12.45 15.37 8.46
CA SER A 280 -13.11 16.25 7.51
C SER A 280 -14.60 16.46 7.79
N THR A 281 -15.27 15.40 8.29
CA THR A 281 -16.70 15.45 8.65
C THR A 281 -16.95 16.07 10.03
N GLY A 282 -15.92 16.08 10.90
CA GLY A 282 -16.06 16.48 12.29
C GLY A 282 -16.45 15.33 13.24
N ASP A 283 -16.51 14.10 12.73
CA ASP A 283 -16.91 12.92 13.53
C ASP A 283 -15.78 12.30 14.35
N HIS A 284 -14.53 12.61 14.02
CA HIS A 284 -13.37 12.20 14.79
C HIS A 284 -13.45 12.74 16.22
N TYR A 285 -13.06 11.95 17.23
CA TYR A 285 -13.15 12.39 18.64
C TYR A 285 -12.39 13.71 18.90
N LEU A 286 -11.24 13.93 18.23
CA LEU A 286 -10.51 15.22 18.31
C LEU A 286 -11.27 16.36 17.66
N ALA A 287 -11.91 16.13 16.53
CA ALA A 287 -12.73 17.11 15.86
C ALA A 287 -13.90 17.53 16.74
N LYS A 288 -14.57 16.56 17.39
CA LYS A 288 -15.62 16.81 18.38
C LYS A 288 -15.10 17.57 19.60
N LYS A 289 -13.94 17.15 20.15
CA LYS A 289 -13.29 17.83 21.29
C LYS A 289 -12.94 19.29 20.98
N LEU A 290 -12.51 19.59 19.75
CA LEU A 290 -12.13 20.92 19.30
C LEU A 290 -13.31 21.73 18.72
N GLY A 291 -14.47 21.11 18.52
CA GLY A 291 -15.65 21.74 17.93
C GLY A 291 -15.45 22.21 16.49
N LYS A 292 -14.61 21.51 15.69
CA LYS A 292 -14.31 21.92 14.33
C LYS A 292 -14.22 20.74 13.34
N LYS A 293 -14.41 21.06 12.06
CA LYS A 293 -14.01 20.20 10.94
C LYS A 293 -12.63 20.62 10.44
N PHE A 294 -11.84 19.65 10.02
CA PHE A 294 -10.49 19.92 9.50
C PHE A 294 -10.53 20.15 8.00
N GLU A 295 -9.86 21.23 7.57
CA GLU A 295 -9.74 21.61 6.17
C GLU A 295 -8.73 20.73 5.43
N LEU A 296 -8.86 20.63 4.09
CA LEU A 296 -7.96 19.83 3.24
C LEU A 296 -6.48 20.15 3.46
N ASN A 297 -6.11 21.39 3.72
CA ASN A 297 -4.73 21.78 4.00
C ASN A 297 -4.21 21.19 5.33
N GLU A 298 -5.04 21.18 6.38
CA GLU A 298 -4.69 20.58 7.67
C GLU A 298 -4.56 19.06 7.54
N LEU A 299 -5.49 18.43 6.82
CA LEU A 299 -5.44 17.00 6.50
C LEU A 299 -4.23 16.61 5.65
N LYS A 300 -3.84 17.48 4.70
CA LYS A 300 -2.61 17.33 3.92
C LYS A 300 -1.37 17.32 4.81
N LEU A 301 -1.30 18.21 5.80
CA LEU A 301 -0.19 18.27 6.75
C LEU A 301 -0.12 16.99 7.60
N LEU A 302 -1.26 16.57 8.19
CA LEU A 302 -1.33 15.32 8.97
C LEU A 302 -0.95 14.10 8.13
N ALA A 303 -1.41 14.05 6.90
CA ALA A 303 -1.15 12.96 5.98
C ALA A 303 0.25 13.01 5.35
N HIS A 304 1.03 14.06 5.55
CA HIS A 304 2.34 14.30 4.92
C HIS A 304 2.31 14.17 3.39
N HIS A 305 1.20 14.61 2.74
CA HIS A 305 1.07 14.65 1.29
C HIS A 305 1.80 15.86 0.70
N GLU A 306 2.39 15.67 -0.50
CA GLU A 306 2.98 16.78 -1.27
C GLU A 306 1.90 17.60 -1.95
N ASP A 307 0.88 16.93 -2.52
CA ASP A 307 -0.21 17.53 -3.26
C ASP A 307 -1.56 17.41 -2.53
N ILE A 308 -2.37 18.44 -2.61
CA ILE A 308 -3.70 18.47 -2.02
C ILE A 308 -4.66 17.50 -2.70
N SER A 309 -4.54 17.30 -4.02
CA SER A 309 -5.31 16.33 -4.79
C SER A 309 -5.11 14.90 -4.30
N THR A 310 -3.92 14.59 -3.75
CA THR A 310 -3.67 13.30 -3.11
C THR A 310 -4.52 13.17 -1.83
N THR A 311 -4.68 14.24 -1.05
CA THR A 311 -5.50 14.23 0.17
C THR A 311 -6.98 14.05 -0.18
N ASP A 312 -7.46 14.80 -1.16
CA ASP A 312 -8.83 14.73 -1.64
C ASP A 312 -9.21 13.31 -2.09
N SER A 313 -8.31 12.61 -2.76
CA SER A 313 -8.54 11.19 -3.16
C SER A 313 -8.70 10.20 -2.00
N TYR A 314 -8.45 10.61 -0.76
CA TYR A 314 -8.66 9.80 0.44
C TYR A 314 -10.03 10.01 1.08
N LEU A 315 -10.74 11.07 0.72
CA LEU A 315 -12.05 11.41 1.24
C LEU A 315 -13.15 10.72 0.43
N ARG A 316 -14.34 10.66 1.01
CA ARG A 316 -15.54 10.21 0.30
C ARG A 316 -15.92 11.24 -0.75
N ASP A 317 -16.27 10.79 -1.93
CA ASP A 317 -16.90 11.65 -2.93
C ASP A 317 -18.27 12.12 -2.40
N LYS A 318 -18.41 13.42 -2.25
CA LYS A 318 -19.62 14.13 -1.76
C LYS A 318 -20.21 15.03 -2.82
N SER A 319 -19.80 14.88 -4.08
CA SER A 319 -20.23 15.76 -5.17
C SER A 319 -21.75 15.83 -5.28
N ASP A 320 -22.43 14.68 -5.18
CA ASP A 320 -23.88 14.61 -5.25
C ASP A 320 -24.55 15.27 -4.03
N ASP A 321 -24.04 15.02 -2.81
CA ASP A 321 -24.55 15.63 -1.58
C ASP A 321 -24.40 17.15 -1.62
N LEU A 322 -23.22 17.64 -2.05
CA LEU A 322 -22.94 19.07 -2.18
C LEU A 322 -23.82 19.72 -3.26
N LEU A 323 -24.07 19.04 -4.38
CA LEU A 323 -24.99 19.51 -5.40
C LEU A 323 -26.42 19.63 -4.85
N MET A 324 -26.90 18.59 -4.16
CA MET A 324 -28.22 18.59 -3.53
C MET A 324 -28.35 19.76 -2.55
N GLU A 325 -27.37 19.94 -1.66
CA GLU A 325 -27.32 21.05 -0.70
C GLU A 325 -27.31 22.41 -1.42
N SER A 326 -26.44 22.58 -2.44
CA SER A 326 -26.30 23.82 -3.20
C SER A 326 -27.57 24.25 -3.94
N PHE A 327 -28.37 23.28 -4.33
CA PHE A 327 -29.65 23.51 -5.02
C PHE A 327 -30.87 23.44 -4.10
N GLY A 328 -30.67 23.28 -2.78
CA GLY A 328 -31.76 23.21 -1.80
C GLY A 328 -32.66 21.99 -1.96
N LEU A 329 -32.12 20.89 -2.44
CA LEU A 329 -32.82 19.62 -2.72
C LEU A 329 -32.69 18.59 -1.60
N ASN A 330 -32.55 19.01 -0.35
CA ASN A 330 -32.44 18.14 0.84
C ASN A 330 -33.78 17.52 1.23
#